data_755f56a8094de7f672bc63e99a3c921f
#
_entry.id   755f56a8094de7f672bc63e99a3c921f
#
_cell.length_a   1.000
_cell.length_b   1.000
_cell.length_c   1.000
_cell.angle_alpha   90.00
_cell.angle_beta   90.00
_cell.angle_gamma   90.00
#
_symmetry.space_group_name_H-M   'P 1'
#
loop_
_entity.id
_entity.type
_entity.pdbx_description
1 polymer ?
#
loop_
_entity_poly.entity_id
_entity_poly.type
_entity_poly.pdbx_seq_one_letter_code
_entity_poly.pdbx_strand_id
1 'polypeptide(L)'
;MATLLLPNPFSTKLPAQRYSHRRFTCSSITAQSRSAKEQLLALIADQDRGIKTQSDPAKHAAIVEAINAMAAAGEGSVTTGDALSATWRLLWTTEKEQLFIVEKAPLFGTQAGDVLQVIDVRNRTLNNVITFPPDGVFIVRSTIEVASPQRVNFRFDIVYLDDDLRVVKDIRGDYLVVDRASYDWKE
;
A
#
# COMPACT_ATOMS: atom_id res chain seq x y z
N MET A 1 -0.87 18.10 77.13
CA MET A 1 -0.48 17.05 76.14
C MET A 1 -0.23 17.74 74.80
N ALA A 2 1.02 17.90 74.41
CA ALA A 2 1.41 18.57 73.20
C ALA A 2 1.70 17.50 72.13
N THR A 3 0.98 17.54 71.02
CA THR A 3 1.19 16.64 69.87
C THR A 3 2.12 17.30 68.86
N LEU A 4 3.31 16.80 68.69
CA LEU A 4 4.29 17.21 67.68
C LEU A 4 3.86 16.65 66.29
N LEU A 5 3.63 17.51 65.32
CA LEU A 5 3.52 17.17 63.92
C LEU A 5 4.91 17.23 63.26
N LEU A 6 5.40 16.09 62.81
CA LEU A 6 6.64 16.01 61.99
C LEU A 6 6.34 16.30 60.52
N PRO A 7 7.19 17.06 59.80
CA PRO A 7 7.01 17.31 58.38
C PRO A 7 7.48 16.10 57.54
N ASN A 8 6.68 15.78 56.52
CA ASN A 8 6.92 14.69 55.58
C ASN A 8 7.91 15.12 54.47
N PRO A 9 9.12 14.53 54.32
CA PRO A 9 10.16 15.02 53.41
C PRO A 9 10.26 14.15 52.14
N PHE A 10 9.19 13.92 51.39
CA PHE A 10 9.32 13.35 50.03
C PHE A 10 8.25 13.89 49.10
N SER A 11 8.47 15.12 48.63
CA SER A 11 7.79 15.62 47.42
C SER A 11 8.82 15.70 46.29
N THR A 12 9.12 14.58 45.67
CA THR A 12 9.88 14.54 44.42
C THR A 12 8.94 14.86 43.27
N LYS A 13 8.97 16.11 42.81
CA LYS A 13 8.38 16.49 41.53
C LYS A 13 9.10 15.74 40.41
N LEU A 14 8.43 14.76 39.82
CA LEU A 14 8.85 14.16 38.55
C LEU A 14 8.85 15.24 37.47
N PRO A 15 9.91 15.34 36.64
CA PRO A 15 9.92 16.27 35.54
C PRO A 15 8.84 15.88 34.52
N ALA A 16 7.98 16.82 34.16
CA ALA A 16 7.00 16.67 33.11
C ALA A 16 7.72 16.34 31.81
N GLN A 17 7.65 15.10 31.36
CA GLN A 17 8.11 14.65 30.09
C GLN A 17 7.28 15.37 29.02
N ARG A 18 7.86 16.38 28.38
CA ARG A 18 7.24 17.03 27.22
C ARG A 18 7.16 16.02 26.09
N TYR A 19 6.01 15.39 25.92
CA TYR A 19 5.68 14.70 24.67
C TYR A 19 5.68 15.74 23.56
N SER A 20 6.76 15.79 22.81
CA SER A 20 6.82 16.48 21.54
C SER A 20 5.84 15.76 20.62
N HIS A 21 4.66 16.31 20.41
CA HIS A 21 3.82 15.95 19.26
C HIS A 21 4.59 16.34 18.01
N ARG A 22 5.43 15.44 17.51
CA ARG A 22 5.82 15.51 16.11
C ARG A 22 4.53 15.38 15.33
N ARG A 23 4.04 16.51 14.81
CA ARG A 23 3.10 16.49 13.69
C ARG A 23 3.81 15.72 12.60
N PHE A 24 3.37 14.50 12.32
CA PHE A 24 3.70 13.80 11.10
C PHE A 24 2.98 14.55 9.98
N THR A 25 3.60 15.62 9.52
CA THR A 25 3.25 16.22 8.25
C THR A 25 3.53 15.14 7.20
N CYS A 26 2.57 14.94 6.30
CA CYS A 26 2.71 14.16 5.08
C CYS A 26 4.14 14.37 4.55
N SER A 27 4.94 13.30 4.50
CA SER A 27 6.37 13.40 4.21
C SER A 27 6.53 14.10 2.89
N SER A 28 7.17 15.27 2.90
CA SER A 28 7.65 15.87 1.66
C SER A 28 8.49 14.79 0.97
N ILE A 29 8.03 14.32 -0.22
CA ILE A 29 8.72 13.32 -1.01
C ILE A 29 10.16 13.80 -1.16
N THR A 30 11.10 13.06 -0.57
CA THR A 30 12.52 13.40 -0.70
C THR A 30 12.96 13.18 -2.14
N ALA A 31 14.02 13.86 -2.59
CA ALA A 31 14.57 13.63 -3.93
C ALA A 31 14.92 12.14 -4.16
N GLN A 32 15.36 11.45 -3.11
CA GLN A 32 15.66 10.01 -3.15
C GLN A 32 14.40 9.17 -3.36
N SER A 33 13.30 9.48 -2.68
CA SER A 33 12.01 8.79 -2.85
C SER A 33 11.46 8.98 -4.27
N ARG A 34 11.58 10.19 -4.83
CA ARG A 34 11.18 10.47 -6.21
C ARG A 34 12.00 9.66 -7.21
N SER A 35 13.32 9.62 -7.06
CA SER A 35 14.20 8.84 -7.93
C SER A 35 13.90 7.35 -7.86
N ALA A 36 13.64 6.80 -6.66
CA ALA A 36 13.26 5.40 -6.50
C ALA A 36 11.90 5.09 -7.18
N LYS A 37 10.92 6.00 -7.06
CA LYS A 37 9.62 5.90 -7.74
C LYS A 37 9.78 5.87 -9.26
N GLU A 38 10.55 6.81 -9.82
CA GLU A 38 10.81 6.89 -11.28
C GLU A 38 11.51 5.62 -11.78
N GLN A 39 12.49 5.11 -11.04
CA GLN A 39 13.18 3.87 -11.37
C GLN A 39 12.23 2.67 -11.38
N LEU A 40 11.40 2.51 -10.35
CA LEU A 40 10.41 1.43 -10.29
C LEU A 40 9.45 1.51 -11.47
N LEU A 41 8.87 2.68 -11.74
CA LEU A 41 7.92 2.88 -12.84
C LEU A 41 8.56 2.56 -14.20
N ALA A 42 9.81 2.97 -14.43
CA ALA A 42 10.55 2.62 -15.66
C ALA A 42 10.78 1.11 -15.80
N LEU A 43 11.06 0.41 -14.70
CA LEU A 43 11.27 -1.04 -14.72
C LEU A 43 10.02 -1.84 -15.05
N ILE A 44 8.84 -1.36 -14.64
CA ILE A 44 7.57 -2.09 -14.81
C ILE A 44 6.79 -1.67 -16.07
N ALA A 45 7.16 -0.58 -16.73
CA ALA A 45 6.38 0.04 -17.81
C ALA A 45 6.04 -0.91 -18.98
N ASP A 46 6.93 -1.83 -19.32
CA ASP A 46 6.81 -2.76 -20.45
C ASP A 46 6.53 -4.20 -20.03
N GLN A 47 6.20 -4.44 -18.74
CA GLN A 47 6.09 -5.79 -18.17
C GLN A 47 4.71 -6.43 -18.28
N ASP A 48 3.76 -5.77 -18.97
CA ASP A 48 2.39 -6.27 -19.14
C ASP A 48 1.77 -6.74 -17.81
N ARG A 49 1.72 -5.81 -16.87
CA ARG A 49 1.21 -6.03 -15.48
C ARG A 49 1.96 -7.12 -14.70
N GLY A 50 3.09 -7.63 -15.20
CA GLY A 50 3.88 -8.69 -14.57
C GLY A 50 3.92 -9.99 -15.39
N ILE A 51 3.10 -10.15 -16.42
CA ILE A 51 3.07 -11.37 -17.25
C ILE A 51 4.45 -11.67 -17.81
N LYS A 52 5.14 -10.70 -18.39
CA LYS A 52 6.48 -10.89 -18.98
C LYS A 52 7.55 -11.20 -17.92
N THR A 53 7.37 -10.67 -16.70
CA THR A 53 8.33 -10.90 -15.62
C THR A 53 8.31 -12.33 -15.08
N GLN A 54 7.24 -13.10 -15.31
CA GLN A 54 7.15 -14.50 -14.87
C GLN A 54 8.24 -15.39 -15.51
N SER A 55 8.68 -15.03 -16.71
CA SER A 55 9.72 -15.76 -17.44
C SER A 55 11.11 -15.09 -17.42
N ASP A 56 11.24 -13.95 -16.70
CA ASP A 56 12.49 -13.18 -16.61
C ASP A 56 12.91 -12.97 -15.13
N PRO A 57 13.65 -13.92 -14.54
CA PRO A 57 14.10 -13.81 -13.16
C PRO A 57 15.02 -12.60 -12.89
N ALA A 58 15.80 -12.16 -13.88
CA ALA A 58 16.68 -11.00 -13.73
C ALA A 58 15.86 -9.70 -13.64
N LYS A 59 14.86 -9.55 -14.50
CA LYS A 59 13.94 -8.41 -14.46
C LYS A 59 13.11 -8.41 -13.19
N HIS A 60 12.61 -9.58 -12.76
CA HIS A 60 11.92 -9.74 -11.49
C HIS A 60 12.79 -9.26 -10.33
N ALA A 61 14.04 -9.72 -10.23
CA ALA A 61 14.94 -9.31 -9.16
C ALA A 61 15.19 -7.80 -9.14
N ALA A 62 15.39 -7.17 -10.31
CA ALA A 62 15.58 -5.73 -10.43
C ALA A 62 14.35 -4.93 -9.96
N ILE A 63 13.13 -5.40 -10.27
CA ILE A 63 11.88 -4.76 -9.81
C ILE A 63 11.76 -4.90 -8.29
N VAL A 64 12.02 -6.07 -7.71
CA VAL A 64 11.97 -6.31 -6.26
C VAL A 64 13.00 -5.44 -5.53
N GLU A 65 14.19 -5.25 -6.08
CA GLU A 65 15.20 -4.34 -5.53
C GLU A 65 14.70 -2.88 -5.52
N ALA A 66 14.08 -2.42 -6.60
CA ALA A 66 13.48 -1.08 -6.66
C ALA A 66 12.32 -0.93 -5.66
N ILE A 67 11.48 -1.96 -5.46
CA ILE A 67 10.45 -1.98 -4.42
C ILE A 67 11.05 -1.88 -3.03
N ASN A 68 12.13 -2.60 -2.74
CA ASN A 68 12.83 -2.52 -1.46
C ASN A 68 13.42 -1.11 -1.21
N ALA A 69 13.94 -0.47 -2.25
CA ALA A 69 14.38 0.93 -2.16
C ALA A 69 13.23 1.90 -1.84
N MET A 70 12.05 1.68 -2.45
CA MET A 70 10.83 2.43 -2.13
C MET A 70 10.38 2.20 -0.68
N ALA A 71 10.39 0.94 -0.22
CA ALA A 71 10.02 0.58 1.15
C ALA A 71 10.93 1.26 2.17
N ALA A 72 12.26 1.28 1.92
CA ALA A 72 13.22 1.98 2.77
C ALA A 72 12.97 3.50 2.81
N ALA A 73 12.60 4.11 1.67
CA ALA A 73 12.26 5.53 1.61
C ALA A 73 10.94 5.86 2.34
N GLY A 74 10.03 4.89 2.44
CA GLY A 74 8.74 5.00 3.13
C GLY A 74 8.75 4.55 4.59
N GLU A 75 9.91 4.13 5.12
CA GLU A 75 10.01 3.62 6.48
C GLU A 75 9.51 4.62 7.52
N GLY A 76 8.69 4.16 8.46
CA GLY A 76 8.09 4.98 9.51
C GLY A 76 6.94 5.88 9.07
N SER A 77 6.54 5.86 7.79
CA SER A 77 5.35 6.57 7.31
C SER A 77 4.06 5.83 7.69
N VAL A 78 2.95 6.57 7.80
CA VAL A 78 1.61 5.98 7.96
C VAL A 78 1.00 5.79 6.58
N THR A 79 0.79 4.53 6.18
CA THR A 79 0.27 4.18 4.85
C THR A 79 -1.17 3.63 4.90
N THR A 80 -1.78 3.52 6.08
CA THR A 80 -3.12 2.99 6.31
C THR A 80 -4.15 4.06 6.68
N GLY A 81 -3.82 5.35 6.50
CA GLY A 81 -4.71 6.48 6.74
C GLY A 81 -5.71 6.74 5.60
N ASP A 82 -6.41 7.89 5.67
CA ASP A 82 -7.41 8.31 4.67
C ASP A 82 -6.86 8.34 3.23
N ALA A 83 -5.57 8.60 3.05
CA ALA A 83 -4.90 8.59 1.73
C ALA A 83 -4.95 7.23 1.02
N LEU A 84 -5.18 6.13 1.78
CA LEU A 84 -5.37 4.80 1.22
C LEU A 84 -6.72 4.65 0.50
N SER A 85 -7.74 5.44 0.89
CA SER A 85 -9.06 5.41 0.25
C SER A 85 -8.98 5.99 -1.15
N ALA A 86 -9.11 5.12 -2.17
CA ALA A 86 -9.08 5.48 -3.58
C ALA A 86 -9.45 4.29 -4.46
N THR A 87 -9.60 4.56 -5.76
CA THR A 87 -9.52 3.55 -6.81
C THR A 87 -8.06 3.42 -7.25
N TRP A 88 -7.47 2.26 -7.01
CA TRP A 88 -6.10 1.91 -7.36
C TRP A 88 -6.06 0.99 -8.56
N ARG A 89 -5.29 1.33 -9.60
CA ARG A 89 -5.17 0.55 -10.83
C ARG A 89 -3.85 -0.23 -10.84
N LEU A 90 -3.93 -1.48 -11.25
CA LEU A 90 -2.78 -2.38 -11.34
C LEU A 90 -1.77 -1.91 -12.39
N LEU A 91 -0.53 -1.70 -11.97
CA LEU A 91 0.62 -1.49 -12.83
C LEU A 91 1.47 -2.76 -12.96
N TRP A 92 1.69 -3.46 -11.85
CA TRP A 92 2.51 -4.68 -11.84
C TRP A 92 2.22 -5.52 -10.60
N THR A 93 2.24 -6.85 -10.76
CA THR A 93 2.08 -7.80 -9.66
C THR A 93 2.83 -9.10 -9.92
N THR A 94 3.09 -9.86 -8.84
CA THR A 94 3.53 -11.26 -8.88
C THR A 94 2.41 -12.24 -8.56
N GLU A 95 1.21 -11.76 -8.23
CA GLU A 95 0.05 -12.60 -7.89
C GLU A 95 -0.40 -13.43 -9.10
N LYS A 96 -0.10 -14.72 -9.08
CA LYS A 96 -0.33 -15.64 -10.20
C LYS A 96 -1.80 -15.74 -10.60
N GLU A 97 -2.70 -15.68 -9.63
CA GLU A 97 -4.15 -15.75 -9.85
C GLU A 97 -4.65 -14.57 -10.67
N GLN A 98 -4.21 -13.36 -10.36
CA GLN A 98 -4.56 -12.16 -11.13
C GLN A 98 -3.95 -12.21 -12.54
N LEU A 99 -2.66 -12.57 -12.64
CA LEU A 99 -1.97 -12.68 -13.93
C LEU A 99 -2.63 -13.76 -14.82
N PHE A 100 -3.05 -14.89 -14.24
CA PHE A 100 -3.76 -15.94 -14.96
C PHE A 100 -5.07 -15.44 -15.57
N ILE A 101 -5.88 -14.70 -14.82
CA ILE A 101 -7.16 -14.14 -15.31
C ILE A 101 -6.89 -13.17 -16.47
N VAL A 102 -5.91 -12.28 -16.31
CA VAL A 102 -5.56 -11.29 -17.34
C VAL A 102 -5.04 -11.98 -18.61
N GLU A 103 -4.16 -12.96 -18.49
CA GLU A 103 -3.56 -13.70 -19.61
C GLU A 103 -4.58 -14.56 -20.34
N LYS A 104 -5.53 -15.19 -19.62
CA LYS A 104 -6.48 -16.14 -20.21
C LYS A 104 -7.78 -15.51 -20.68
N ALA A 105 -8.04 -14.24 -20.41
CA ALA A 105 -9.24 -13.54 -20.87
C ALA A 105 -9.52 -13.71 -22.39
N PRO A 106 -8.52 -13.68 -23.29
CA PRO A 106 -8.74 -13.89 -24.72
C PRO A 106 -9.32 -15.26 -25.08
N LEU A 107 -9.07 -16.31 -24.27
CA LEU A 107 -9.64 -17.63 -24.49
C LEU A 107 -11.17 -17.67 -24.32
N PHE A 108 -11.71 -16.67 -23.62
CA PHE A 108 -13.15 -16.48 -23.39
C PHE A 108 -13.76 -15.42 -24.31
N GLY A 109 -13.03 -15.04 -25.36
CA GLY A 109 -13.50 -14.06 -26.34
C GLY A 109 -13.53 -12.61 -25.84
N THR A 110 -12.80 -12.31 -24.78
CA THR A 110 -12.71 -10.97 -24.19
C THR A 110 -11.25 -10.58 -23.91
N GLN A 111 -11.05 -9.33 -23.49
CA GLN A 111 -9.75 -8.86 -23.00
C GLN A 111 -9.94 -8.25 -21.61
N ALA A 112 -8.97 -8.45 -20.74
CA ALA A 112 -8.98 -7.79 -19.45
C ALA A 112 -8.70 -6.29 -19.65
N GLY A 113 -9.65 -5.47 -19.24
CA GLY A 113 -9.53 -4.02 -19.14
C GLY A 113 -8.72 -3.62 -17.90
N ASP A 114 -9.25 -2.71 -17.08
CA ASP A 114 -8.60 -2.32 -15.84
C ASP A 114 -8.71 -3.42 -14.78
N VAL A 115 -7.63 -3.58 -14.03
CA VAL A 115 -7.60 -4.38 -12.79
C VAL A 115 -7.47 -3.40 -11.65
N LEU A 116 -8.48 -3.34 -10.79
CA LEU A 116 -8.62 -2.28 -9.79
C LEU A 116 -8.74 -2.84 -8.39
N GLN A 117 -8.25 -2.05 -7.42
CA GLN A 117 -8.61 -2.17 -6.01
C GLN A 117 -9.31 -0.90 -5.56
N VAL A 118 -10.59 -1.00 -5.22
CA VAL A 118 -11.38 0.13 -4.68
C VAL A 118 -11.40 0.01 -3.18
N ILE A 119 -10.76 0.94 -2.50
CA ILE A 119 -10.57 0.92 -1.05
C ILE A 119 -11.32 2.10 -0.43
N ASP A 120 -12.10 1.81 0.62
CA ASP A 120 -12.69 2.79 1.51
C ASP A 120 -12.36 2.40 2.96
N VAL A 121 -11.43 3.12 3.54
CA VAL A 121 -10.95 2.86 4.91
C VAL A 121 -12.03 3.15 5.95
N ARG A 122 -12.89 4.15 5.72
CA ARG A 122 -13.96 4.53 6.65
C ARG A 122 -15.05 3.48 6.71
N ASN A 123 -15.45 2.96 5.54
CA ASN A 123 -16.44 1.90 5.44
C ASN A 123 -15.83 0.49 5.56
N ARG A 124 -14.50 0.40 5.70
CA ARG A 124 -13.75 -0.85 5.83
C ARG A 124 -13.98 -1.80 4.65
N THR A 125 -14.07 -1.27 3.43
CA THR A 125 -14.27 -2.09 2.23
C THR A 125 -13.03 -2.09 1.34
N LEU A 126 -12.79 -3.25 0.72
CA LEU A 126 -11.83 -3.46 -0.36
C LEU A 126 -12.50 -4.31 -1.42
N ASN A 127 -12.70 -3.76 -2.60
CA ASN A 127 -13.22 -4.49 -3.75
C ASN A 127 -12.11 -4.67 -4.78
N ASN A 128 -11.81 -5.92 -5.14
CA ASN A 128 -10.98 -6.21 -6.30
C ASN A 128 -11.88 -6.31 -7.51
N VAL A 129 -11.58 -5.56 -8.55
CA VAL A 129 -12.40 -5.43 -9.76
C VAL A 129 -11.54 -5.70 -10.98
N ILE A 130 -12.02 -6.57 -11.88
CA ILE A 130 -11.44 -6.73 -13.21
C ILE A 130 -12.53 -6.42 -14.21
N THR A 131 -12.29 -5.46 -15.09
CA THR A 131 -13.21 -5.10 -16.17
C THR A 131 -12.90 -5.91 -17.42
N PHE A 132 -13.95 -6.24 -18.17
CA PHE A 132 -13.87 -6.94 -19.45
C PHE A 132 -14.75 -6.20 -20.45
N PRO A 133 -14.19 -5.24 -21.20
CA PRO A 133 -14.96 -4.47 -22.16
C PRO A 133 -15.72 -5.35 -23.17
N PRO A 134 -16.96 -4.95 -23.64
CA PRO A 134 -17.55 -3.64 -23.31
C PRO A 134 -18.22 -3.58 -21.92
N ASP A 135 -18.84 -4.66 -21.40
CA ASP A 135 -19.75 -4.56 -20.26
C ASP A 135 -19.47 -5.60 -19.16
N GLY A 136 -18.40 -6.42 -19.32
CA GLY A 136 -18.07 -7.47 -18.36
C GLY A 136 -17.32 -6.91 -17.14
N VAL A 137 -17.68 -7.38 -15.93
CA VAL A 137 -17.02 -7.04 -14.67
C VAL A 137 -16.95 -8.27 -13.78
N PHE A 138 -15.78 -8.50 -13.21
CA PHE A 138 -15.58 -9.47 -12.14
C PHE A 138 -15.22 -8.73 -10.85
N ILE A 139 -15.97 -8.97 -9.77
CA ILE A 139 -15.79 -8.27 -8.51
C ILE A 139 -15.64 -9.27 -7.37
N VAL A 140 -14.59 -9.10 -6.57
CA VAL A 140 -14.43 -9.77 -5.28
C VAL A 140 -14.52 -8.73 -4.18
N ARG A 141 -15.58 -8.79 -3.39
CA ARG A 141 -15.80 -7.88 -2.26
C ARG A 141 -15.16 -8.44 -1.01
N SER A 142 -14.44 -7.59 -0.30
CA SER A 142 -13.74 -7.92 0.93
C SER A 142 -13.92 -6.79 1.94
N THR A 143 -13.65 -7.11 3.21
CA THR A 143 -13.50 -6.10 4.25
C THR A 143 -12.04 -5.88 4.56
N ILE A 144 -11.69 -4.67 4.99
CA ILE A 144 -10.35 -4.36 5.49
C ILE A 144 -10.39 -4.05 6.99
N GLU A 145 -9.31 -4.40 7.65
CA GLU A 145 -9.04 -4.03 9.02
C GLU A 145 -7.62 -3.46 9.11
N VAL A 146 -7.49 -2.27 9.66
CA VAL A 146 -6.18 -1.65 9.86
C VAL A 146 -5.54 -2.27 11.11
N ALA A 147 -4.50 -3.06 10.91
CA ALA A 147 -3.81 -3.78 11.96
C ALA A 147 -2.65 -2.97 12.57
N SER A 148 -2.03 -2.09 11.77
CA SER A 148 -0.96 -1.17 12.21
C SER A 148 -0.85 0.01 11.25
N PRO A 149 0.02 1.01 11.51
CA PRO A 149 0.23 2.13 10.61
C PRO A 149 0.63 1.77 9.17
N GLN A 150 1.10 0.54 8.94
CA GLN A 150 1.55 0.07 7.63
C GLN A 150 0.91 -1.25 7.20
N ARG A 151 0.09 -1.88 8.05
CA ARG A 151 -0.46 -3.22 7.80
C ARG A 151 -1.97 -3.26 7.81
N VAL A 152 -2.54 -3.93 6.82
CA VAL A 152 -3.98 -4.18 6.68
C VAL A 152 -4.25 -5.69 6.70
N ASN A 153 -5.33 -6.11 7.38
CA ASN A 153 -5.83 -7.49 7.47
C ASN A 153 -4.80 -8.53 7.92
N PHE A 154 -3.71 -8.12 8.59
CA PHE A 154 -2.60 -8.99 8.98
C PHE A 154 -1.97 -9.79 7.81
N ARG A 155 -2.37 -9.53 6.58
CA ARG A 155 -1.98 -10.31 5.39
C ARG A 155 -1.05 -9.57 4.44
N PHE A 156 -1.09 -8.24 4.43
CA PHE A 156 -0.23 -7.45 3.57
C PHE A 156 0.20 -6.13 4.21
N ASP A 157 1.43 -5.76 3.92
CA ASP A 157 2.03 -4.51 4.32
C ASP A 157 2.00 -3.53 3.15
N ILE A 158 1.56 -2.29 3.42
CA ILE A 158 1.69 -1.19 2.47
C ILE A 158 3.05 -0.57 2.74
N VAL A 159 4.03 -0.97 1.96
CA VAL A 159 5.45 -0.60 2.15
C VAL A 159 5.77 0.79 1.62
N TYR A 160 4.91 1.33 0.74
CA TYR A 160 4.98 2.69 0.25
C TYR A 160 3.59 3.20 -0.15
N LEU A 161 3.32 4.48 0.15
CA LEU A 161 2.12 5.20 -0.27
C LEU A 161 2.43 6.68 -0.45
N ASP A 162 2.07 7.23 -1.62
CA ASP A 162 1.96 8.66 -1.87
C ASP A 162 0.64 8.99 -2.58
N ASP A 163 0.52 10.20 -3.16
CA ASP A 163 -0.72 10.62 -3.81
C ASP A 163 -1.03 9.82 -5.08
N ASP A 164 -0.02 9.26 -5.75
CA ASP A 164 -0.14 8.62 -7.06
C ASP A 164 0.13 7.12 -7.04
N LEU A 165 1.00 6.64 -6.14
CA LEU A 165 1.51 5.28 -6.16
C LEU A 165 1.35 4.59 -4.81
N ARG A 166 0.98 3.31 -4.85
CA ARG A 166 0.97 2.42 -3.70
C ARG A 166 1.72 1.13 -4.02
N VAL A 167 2.58 0.70 -3.10
CA VAL A 167 3.32 -0.56 -3.20
C VAL A 167 2.98 -1.44 -2.00
N VAL A 168 2.63 -2.68 -2.27
CA VAL A 168 2.17 -3.66 -1.29
C VAL A 168 3.05 -4.90 -1.37
N LYS A 169 3.30 -5.50 -0.21
CA LYS A 169 3.90 -6.83 -0.06
C LYS A 169 3.01 -7.68 0.82
N ASP A 170 2.64 -8.87 0.34
CA ASP A 170 1.84 -9.80 1.13
C ASP A 170 2.70 -10.77 1.97
N ILE A 171 2.06 -11.53 2.85
CA ILE A 171 2.74 -12.52 3.73
C ILE A 171 3.28 -13.73 2.96
N ARG A 172 2.86 -13.96 1.71
CA ARG A 172 3.35 -15.03 0.83
C ARG A 172 4.58 -14.59 0.04
N GLY A 173 4.92 -13.30 0.11
CA GLY A 173 6.02 -12.69 -0.63
C GLY A 173 5.62 -12.15 -1.99
N ASP A 174 4.32 -12.11 -2.30
CA ASP A 174 3.81 -11.48 -3.51
C ASP A 174 3.83 -9.95 -3.39
N TYR A 175 3.96 -9.30 -4.53
CA TYR A 175 4.01 -7.85 -4.66
C TYR A 175 2.88 -7.33 -5.54
N LEU A 176 2.42 -6.12 -5.20
CA LEU A 176 1.44 -5.37 -5.96
C LEU A 176 1.90 -3.91 -6.07
N VAL A 177 2.02 -3.41 -7.28
CA VAL A 177 2.29 -2.00 -7.57
C VAL A 177 1.09 -1.44 -8.32
N VAL A 178 0.47 -0.41 -7.76
CA VAL A 178 -0.75 0.22 -8.30
C VAL A 178 -0.60 1.73 -8.34
N ASP A 179 -1.16 2.37 -9.36
CA ASP A 179 -1.34 3.82 -9.41
C ASP A 179 -2.75 4.24 -8.96
N ARG A 180 -2.89 5.49 -8.54
CA ARG A 180 -4.22 6.07 -8.28
C ARG A 180 -4.91 6.31 -9.60
N ALA A 181 -6.06 5.67 -9.83
CA ALA A 181 -6.86 5.90 -11.02
C ALA A 181 -7.33 7.37 -11.06
N SER A 182 -7.44 7.92 -12.27
CA SER A 182 -7.96 9.29 -12.51
C SER A 182 -9.49 9.39 -12.35
N TYR A 183 -10.14 8.30 -11.97
CA TYR A 183 -11.58 8.20 -11.79
C TYR A 183 -11.93 7.31 -10.60
N ASP A 184 -13.10 7.56 -10.01
CA ASP A 184 -13.68 6.68 -9.01
C ASP A 184 -14.52 5.61 -9.69
N TRP A 185 -14.10 4.36 -9.56
CA TRP A 185 -14.90 3.26 -10.08
C TRP A 185 -16.17 3.09 -9.22
N LYS A 186 -17.31 2.97 -9.88
CA LYS A 186 -18.61 2.71 -9.27
C LYS A 186 -19.26 1.54 -9.98
N GLU A 187 -19.94 0.70 -9.24
CA GLU A 187 -20.75 -0.40 -9.71
C GLU A 187 -22.02 0.09 -10.40
#